data_6cbdd0a204574525ace7e778d744af06
#
_entry.id   6cbdd0a204574525ace7e778d744af06
#
_cell.length_a   1.000
_cell.length_b   1.000
_cell.length_c   1.000
_cell.angle_alpha   90.00
_cell.angle_beta   90.00
_cell.angle_gamma   90.00
#
_symmetry.space_group_name_H-M   'P 1'
#
loop_
_entity.id
_entity.type
_entity.pdbx_description
1 polymer ?
#
loop_
_entity_poly.entity_id
_entity_poly.type
_entity_poly.pdbx_seq_one_letter_code
_entity_poly.pdbx_strand_id
1 'polypeptide(L)'
;MAEADLCTVWGDPIPGREKQAFNVYNEAMQYWAGLQQEGKIERFDVTVLAFSGGDMAGLLVVRGTAKQIDSVRRSKEFQQYIAHGQLVASHLSVARAYVDEGLAKFMGWYQKVIEQAI
;
A
#
# COMPACT_ATOMS: atom_id res chain seq x y z
N MET A 1 16.65 6.93 6.11
CA MET A 1 16.49 6.77 4.66
C MET A 1 15.52 5.63 4.37
N ALA A 2 14.56 5.84 3.47
CA ALA A 2 13.57 4.83 3.14
C ALA A 2 14.22 3.65 2.41
N GLU A 3 13.94 2.44 2.87
CA GLU A 3 14.47 1.22 2.27
C GLU A 3 13.37 0.37 1.66
N ALA A 4 12.15 0.58 2.10
CA ALA A 4 11.02 -0.24 1.70
C ALA A 4 9.77 0.60 1.60
N ASP A 5 8.90 0.19 0.71
CA ASP A 5 7.58 0.78 0.60
C ASP A 5 6.54 -0.30 0.82
N LEU A 6 5.38 0.14 1.28
CA LEU A 6 4.17 -0.67 1.30
C LEU A 6 3.21 -0.02 0.33
N CYS A 7 2.79 -0.78 -0.68
CA CYS A 7 1.92 -0.26 -1.73
C CYS A 7 0.55 -0.88 -1.61
N THR A 8 -0.47 -0.05 -1.46
CA THR A 8 -1.88 -0.46 -1.48
C THR A 8 -2.50 0.03 -2.76
N VAL A 9 -3.14 -0.86 -3.50
CA VAL A 9 -3.82 -0.54 -4.75
C VAL A 9 -5.28 -0.93 -4.59
N TRP A 10 -6.20 -0.10 -5.12
CA TRP A 10 -7.62 -0.40 -5.04
C TRP A 10 -8.32 -0.02 -6.33
N GLY A 11 -9.45 -0.68 -6.57
CA GLY A 11 -10.32 -0.39 -7.70
C GLY A 11 -11.52 0.45 -7.29
N ASP A 12 -12.56 0.39 -8.10
CA ASP A 12 -13.77 1.15 -7.84
C ASP A 12 -14.47 0.68 -6.57
N PRO A 13 -15.26 1.57 -5.94
CA PRO A 13 -16.12 1.14 -4.84
C PRO A 13 -17.06 0.03 -5.27
N ILE A 14 -17.36 -0.88 -4.35
CA ILE A 14 -18.39 -1.89 -4.60
C ILE A 14 -19.72 -1.17 -4.80
N PRO A 15 -20.49 -1.52 -5.88
CA PRO A 15 -21.74 -0.84 -6.14
C PRO A 15 -22.67 -0.83 -4.93
N GLY A 16 -23.20 0.35 -4.63
CA GLY A 16 -24.06 0.56 -3.46
C GLY A 16 -23.30 0.91 -2.19
N ARG A 17 -21.98 0.85 -2.21
CA ARG A 17 -21.13 1.14 -1.03
C ARG A 17 -20.21 2.32 -1.22
N GLU A 18 -20.52 3.19 -2.19
CA GLU A 18 -19.68 4.33 -2.52
C GLU A 18 -19.44 5.24 -1.33
N LYS A 19 -20.49 5.49 -0.54
CA LYS A 19 -20.40 6.35 0.64
C LYS A 19 -19.49 5.74 1.71
N GLN A 20 -19.67 4.46 1.97
CA GLN A 20 -18.84 3.75 2.94
C GLN A 20 -17.38 3.70 2.47
N ALA A 21 -17.15 3.51 1.16
CA ALA A 21 -15.81 3.52 0.60
C ALA A 21 -15.12 4.87 0.82
N PHE A 22 -15.85 5.96 0.64
CA PHE A 22 -15.31 7.29 0.87
C PHE A 22 -14.95 7.50 2.36
N ASN A 23 -15.79 7.02 3.26
CA ASN A 23 -15.52 7.08 4.69
C ASN A 23 -14.28 6.27 5.07
N VAL A 24 -14.13 5.06 4.51
CA VAL A 24 -12.96 4.22 4.76
C VAL A 24 -11.70 4.91 4.22
N TYR A 25 -11.80 5.55 3.06
CA TYR A 25 -10.68 6.31 2.51
C TYR A 25 -10.23 7.42 3.46
N ASN A 26 -11.18 8.19 3.99
CA ASN A 26 -10.86 9.27 4.92
C ASN A 26 -10.25 8.75 6.23
N GLU A 27 -10.78 7.66 6.75
CA GLU A 27 -10.20 7.02 7.94
C GLU A 27 -8.75 6.57 7.66
N ALA A 28 -8.51 6.12 6.43
CA ALA A 28 -7.19 5.73 5.99
C ALA A 28 -6.20 6.87 6.05
N MET A 29 -6.61 7.99 5.51
CA MET A 29 -5.72 9.15 5.49
C MET A 29 -5.37 9.60 6.89
N GLN A 30 -6.33 9.55 7.81
CA GLN A 30 -6.09 9.89 9.21
C GLN A 30 -5.16 8.88 9.89
N TYR A 31 -5.33 7.60 9.59
CA TYR A 31 -4.49 6.54 10.15
C TYR A 31 -3.03 6.74 9.73
N TRP A 32 -2.78 6.93 8.44
CA TRP A 32 -1.42 7.10 7.94
C TRP A 32 -0.79 8.41 8.42
N ALA A 33 -1.56 9.49 8.47
CA ALA A 33 -1.07 10.76 9.01
C ALA A 33 -0.66 10.60 10.48
N GLY A 34 -1.42 9.86 11.25
CA GLY A 34 -1.10 9.57 12.65
C GLY A 34 0.19 8.78 12.81
N LEU A 35 0.39 7.75 11.98
CA LEU A 35 1.62 6.96 12.02
C LEU A 35 2.84 7.79 11.62
N GLN A 36 2.68 8.67 10.65
CA GLN A 36 3.77 9.56 10.25
C GLN A 36 4.14 10.51 11.39
N GLN A 37 3.15 11.07 12.04
CA GLN A 37 3.36 12.00 13.16
C GLN A 37 4.04 11.31 14.33
N GLU A 38 3.73 10.04 14.56
CA GLU A 38 4.34 9.25 15.63
C GLU A 38 5.72 8.70 15.27
N GLY A 39 6.19 8.92 14.05
CA GLY A 39 7.48 8.41 13.60
C GLY A 39 7.48 6.92 13.27
N LYS A 40 6.33 6.32 13.11
CA LYS A 40 6.22 4.89 12.78
C LYS A 40 6.38 4.60 11.30
N ILE A 41 6.23 5.61 10.47
CA ILE A 41 6.56 5.60 9.05
C ILE A 41 7.27 6.90 8.71
N GLU A 42 7.97 6.94 7.59
CA GLU A 42 8.62 8.18 7.16
C GLU A 42 7.64 9.11 6.47
N ARG A 43 6.87 8.59 5.52
CA ARG A 43 5.86 9.38 4.81
C ARG A 43 4.91 8.46 4.05
N PHE A 44 3.82 9.02 3.56
CA PHE A 44 2.94 8.32 2.65
C PHE A 44 2.47 9.27 1.55
N ASP A 45 2.20 8.71 0.39
CA ASP A 45 1.71 9.45 -0.77
C ASP A 45 0.51 8.71 -1.35
N VAL A 46 -0.53 9.45 -1.70
CA VAL A 46 -1.72 8.88 -2.29
C VAL A 46 -1.90 9.47 -3.69
N THR A 47 -2.28 8.60 -4.63
CA THR A 47 -2.61 9.02 -5.99
C THR A 47 -3.95 8.40 -6.36
N VAL A 48 -4.88 9.24 -6.81
CA VAL A 48 -6.17 8.77 -7.31
C VAL A 48 -6.18 9.02 -8.81
N LEU A 49 -6.52 7.99 -9.56
CA LEU A 49 -6.54 8.06 -11.01
C LEU A 49 -7.86 8.69 -11.48
N ALA A 50 -7.79 9.43 -12.57
CA ALA A 50 -9.00 9.91 -13.24
C ALA A 50 -9.80 8.70 -13.74
N PHE A 51 -11.10 8.86 -13.88
CA PHE A 51 -11.96 7.78 -14.36
C PHE A 51 -11.47 7.29 -15.72
N SER A 52 -11.16 5.99 -15.81
CA SER A 52 -10.55 5.44 -17.02
C SER A 52 -11.22 4.14 -17.49
N GLY A 53 -12.10 3.58 -16.67
CA GLY A 53 -12.70 2.28 -16.98
C GLY A 53 -11.79 1.10 -16.65
N GLY A 54 -10.56 1.33 -16.17
CA GLY A 54 -9.66 0.27 -15.77
C GLY A 54 -9.95 -0.23 -14.36
N ASP A 55 -9.22 -1.28 -13.94
CA ASP A 55 -9.42 -1.90 -12.64
C ASP A 55 -8.81 -1.13 -11.48
N MET A 56 -7.87 -0.26 -11.75
CA MET A 56 -7.19 0.52 -10.71
C MET A 56 -7.81 1.90 -10.61
N ALA A 57 -8.26 2.27 -9.42
CA ALA A 57 -8.78 3.61 -9.15
C ALA A 57 -7.78 4.48 -8.40
N GLY A 58 -6.91 3.88 -7.60
CA GLY A 58 -5.91 4.64 -6.86
C GLY A 58 -4.86 3.76 -6.22
N LEU A 59 -3.84 4.41 -5.69
CA LEU A 59 -2.78 3.72 -4.97
C LEU A 59 -2.27 4.60 -3.83
N LEU A 60 -1.78 3.94 -2.82
CA LEU A 60 -1.16 4.57 -1.65
C LEU A 60 0.20 3.93 -1.45
N VAL A 61 1.23 4.75 -1.34
CA VAL A 61 2.59 4.28 -1.11
C VAL A 61 3.04 4.80 0.25
N VAL A 62 3.44 3.89 1.13
CA VAL A 62 3.92 4.22 2.47
C VAL A 62 5.40 3.90 2.52
N ARG A 63 6.22 4.87 2.90
CA ARG A 63 7.66 4.72 2.93
C ARG A 63 8.21 4.67 4.35
N GLY A 64 9.21 3.83 4.52
CA GLY A 64 9.89 3.73 5.81
C GLY A 64 11.08 2.78 5.71
N THR A 65 11.68 2.50 6.86
CA THR A 65 12.69 1.45 6.94
C THR A 65 11.99 0.09 6.83
N ALA A 66 12.76 -0.94 6.51
CA ALA A 66 12.19 -2.30 6.46
C ALA A 66 11.53 -2.67 7.79
N LYS A 67 12.15 -2.29 8.90
CA LYS A 67 11.60 -2.54 10.23
C LYS A 67 10.28 -1.82 10.47
N GLN A 68 10.19 -0.56 10.07
CA GLN A 68 8.96 0.21 10.21
C GLN A 68 7.83 -0.42 9.40
N ILE A 69 8.10 -0.74 8.15
CA ILE A 69 7.10 -1.32 7.25
C ILE A 69 6.64 -2.69 7.77
N ASP A 70 7.56 -3.55 8.21
CA ASP A 70 7.20 -4.86 8.74
C ASP A 70 6.36 -4.74 10.02
N SER A 71 6.68 -3.78 10.87
CA SER A 71 5.93 -3.55 12.10
C SER A 71 4.49 -3.13 11.81
N VAL A 72 4.31 -2.22 10.85
CA VAL A 72 2.98 -1.76 10.45
C VAL A 72 2.17 -2.91 9.84
N ARG A 73 2.77 -3.68 8.95
CA ARG A 73 2.09 -4.79 8.29
C ARG A 73 1.55 -5.83 9.27
N ARG A 74 2.27 -6.06 10.36
CA ARG A 74 1.88 -7.05 11.37
C ARG A 74 0.92 -6.53 12.41
N SER A 75 0.65 -5.23 12.42
CA SER A 75 -0.25 -4.65 13.41
C SER A 75 -1.69 -5.05 13.16
N LYS A 76 -2.46 -5.17 14.23
CA LYS A 76 -3.89 -5.47 14.13
C LYS A 76 -4.66 -4.33 13.47
N GLU A 77 -4.24 -3.10 13.74
CA GLU A 77 -4.86 -1.90 13.19
C GLU A 77 -4.78 -1.91 11.67
N PHE A 78 -3.62 -2.25 11.13
CA PHE A 78 -3.43 -2.32 9.69
C PHE A 78 -4.29 -3.43 9.08
N GLN A 79 -4.32 -4.61 9.72
CA GLN A 79 -5.11 -5.73 9.21
C GLN A 79 -6.61 -5.44 9.22
N GLN A 80 -7.11 -4.79 10.28
CA GLN A 80 -8.49 -4.34 10.34
C GLN A 80 -8.80 -3.35 9.23
N TYR A 81 -7.87 -2.48 8.99
CA TYR A 81 -7.96 -1.48 7.96
C TYR A 81 -8.11 -2.11 6.57
N ILE A 82 -7.30 -3.11 6.26
CA ILE A 82 -7.39 -3.83 5.00
C ILE A 82 -8.71 -4.59 4.91
N ALA A 83 -9.14 -5.21 5.99
CA ALA A 83 -10.42 -5.92 6.02
C ALA A 83 -11.59 -4.98 5.71
N HIS A 84 -11.61 -3.78 6.33
CA HIS A 84 -12.62 -2.78 6.04
C HIS A 84 -12.59 -2.33 4.59
N GLY A 85 -11.37 -2.13 4.06
CA GLY A 85 -11.20 -1.75 2.67
C GLY A 85 -11.76 -2.78 1.70
N GLN A 86 -11.55 -4.06 1.98
CA GLN A 86 -12.06 -5.13 1.12
C GLN A 86 -13.59 -5.20 1.09
N LEU A 87 -14.24 -4.73 2.13
CA LEU A 87 -15.70 -4.71 2.17
C LEU A 87 -16.32 -3.63 1.30
N VAL A 88 -15.56 -2.62 0.91
CA VAL A 88 -16.09 -1.43 0.22
C VAL A 88 -15.43 -1.14 -1.12
N ALA A 89 -14.26 -1.73 -1.41
CA ALA A 89 -13.55 -1.48 -2.65
C ALA A 89 -13.19 -2.78 -3.34
N SER A 90 -13.29 -2.79 -4.67
CA SER A 90 -12.88 -3.94 -5.48
C SER A 90 -11.37 -3.92 -5.68
N HIS A 91 -10.80 -5.06 -5.99
CA HIS A 91 -9.40 -5.21 -6.39
C HIS A 91 -8.40 -4.57 -5.40
N LEU A 92 -8.71 -4.62 -4.11
CA LEU A 92 -7.79 -4.14 -3.09
C LEU A 92 -6.65 -5.13 -2.92
N SER A 93 -5.42 -4.66 -3.06
CA SER A 93 -4.25 -5.48 -2.82
C SER A 93 -3.18 -4.67 -2.11
N VAL A 94 -2.36 -5.36 -1.33
CA VAL A 94 -1.27 -4.76 -0.57
C VAL A 94 -0.02 -5.58 -0.83
N ALA A 95 1.06 -4.91 -1.17
CA ALA A 95 2.33 -5.57 -1.41
C ALA A 95 3.48 -4.70 -0.93
N ARG A 96 4.55 -5.34 -0.48
CA ARG A 96 5.80 -4.61 -0.28
C ARG A 96 6.35 -4.23 -1.65
N ALA A 97 6.90 -3.05 -1.73
CA ALA A 97 7.56 -2.58 -2.93
C ALA A 97 9.04 -2.32 -2.63
N TYR A 98 9.85 -2.51 -3.63
CA TYR A 98 11.29 -2.30 -3.52
C TYR A 98 11.64 -0.98 -4.19
N VAL A 99 12.39 -0.15 -3.48
CA VAL A 99 12.78 1.18 -3.97
C VAL A 99 14.26 1.41 -3.68
N ASP A 100 14.86 2.31 -4.43
CA ASP A 100 16.24 2.76 -4.22
C ASP A 100 17.21 1.57 -4.12
N GLU A 101 17.96 1.46 -3.05
CA GLU A 101 18.91 0.35 -2.86
C GLU A 101 18.21 -1.01 -2.81
N GLY A 102 17.02 -1.06 -2.23
CA GLY A 102 16.23 -2.29 -2.18
C GLY A 102 15.82 -2.76 -3.56
N LEU A 103 15.51 -1.83 -4.45
CA LEU A 103 15.18 -2.18 -5.83
C LEU A 103 16.38 -2.80 -6.54
N ALA A 104 17.56 -2.20 -6.40
CA ALA A 104 18.77 -2.73 -7.03
C ALA A 104 19.08 -4.14 -6.52
N LYS A 105 18.97 -4.36 -5.22
CA LYS A 105 19.20 -5.69 -4.63
C LYS A 105 18.19 -6.71 -5.12
N PHE A 106 16.92 -6.32 -5.18
CA PHE A 106 15.86 -7.21 -5.66
C PHE A 106 16.09 -7.60 -7.10
N MET A 107 16.41 -6.63 -7.96
CA MET A 107 16.62 -6.91 -9.39
C MET A 107 17.84 -7.80 -9.59
N GLY A 108 18.90 -7.62 -8.80
CA GLY A 108 20.07 -8.49 -8.87
C GLY A 108 19.74 -9.93 -8.47
N TRP A 109 18.96 -10.10 -7.40
CA TRP A 109 18.52 -11.43 -6.98
C TRP A 109 17.59 -12.06 -8.03
N TYR A 110 16.67 -11.30 -8.58
CA TYR A 110 15.72 -11.80 -9.57
C TYR A 110 16.43 -12.25 -10.83
N GLN A 111 17.45 -11.50 -11.26
CA GLN A 111 18.26 -11.91 -12.41
C GLN A 111 18.91 -13.28 -12.18
N LYS A 112 19.43 -13.52 -10.98
CA LYS A 112 20.00 -14.83 -10.64
C LYS A 112 18.96 -15.94 -10.68
N VAL A 113 17.76 -15.65 -10.17
CA VAL A 113 16.66 -16.62 -10.22
C VAL A 113 16.32 -16.98 -11.67
N ILE A 114 16.25 -15.98 -12.55
CA ILE A 114 15.96 -16.21 -13.98
C ILE A 114 17.04 -17.08 -14.60
N GLU A 115 18.31 -16.82 -14.33
CA GLU A 115 19.43 -17.57 -14.87
C GLU A 115 19.41 -19.04 -14.41
N GLN A 116 18.99 -19.28 -13.18
CA GLN A 116 18.92 -20.63 -12.61
C GLN A 116 17.71 -21.44 -13.09
N ALA A 117 16.71 -20.77 -13.63
CA ALA A 117 15.46 -21.41 -14.03
C ALA A 117 15.52 -22.13 -15.36
N ILE A 118 16.63 -22.01 -16.10
CA ILE A 118 16.80 -22.60 -17.44
C ILE A 118 17.45 -23.96 -17.35
#